data_55af4a3ac2bdf4c997e67e588695a3cb
#
_entry.id   55af4a3ac2bdf4c997e67e588695a3cb
#
_cell.length_a   1.000
_cell.length_b   1.000
_cell.length_c   1.000
_cell.angle_alpha   90.00
_cell.angle_beta   90.00
_cell.angle_gamma   90.00
#
_symmetry.space_group_name_H-M   'P 1'
#
loop_
_entity.id
_entity.type
_entity.pdbx_description
1 polymer ?
#
loop_
_entity_poly.entity_id
_entity_poly.type
_entity_poly.pdbx_seq_one_letter_code
_entity_poly.pdbx_strand_id
1 'polypeptide(L)'
;MTDLQKLWKQYNKATNKLADALCRTNNIVGEYAEHLALQYYGGKLLNISGQSADIKSKNGKLIKVKSRRIKSSSSAQLNIIRSWDFDILFVVLFDRNGDIVKAIQVPMEVAKEYGKANKHQRGYVITTTQAFLNDKRNKDLTTTFA
;
A
#
# COMPACT_ATOMS: atom_id res chain seq x y z
N MET A 1 22.63 3.68 -29.97
CA MET A 1 21.90 3.29 -28.78
C MET A 1 20.82 2.27 -29.17
N THR A 2 20.79 1.11 -28.51
CA THR A 2 19.79 0.09 -28.78
C THR A 2 18.40 0.53 -28.31
N ASP A 3 17.36 -0.12 -28.80
CA ASP A 3 15.99 0.17 -28.37
C ASP A 3 15.80 -0.10 -26.88
N LEU A 4 16.43 -1.15 -26.36
CA LEU A 4 16.37 -1.45 -24.93
C LEU A 4 17.01 -0.34 -24.10
N GLN A 5 18.13 0.21 -24.55
CA GLN A 5 18.78 1.34 -23.85
C GLN A 5 17.89 2.60 -23.86
N LYS A 6 17.18 2.86 -24.96
CA LYS A 6 16.24 3.99 -25.04
C LYS A 6 15.11 3.81 -24.05
N LEU A 7 14.52 2.61 -23.99
CA LEU A 7 13.44 2.30 -23.04
C LEU A 7 13.90 2.43 -21.60
N TRP A 8 15.11 1.97 -21.29
CA TRP A 8 15.70 2.11 -19.96
C TRP A 8 15.83 3.58 -19.54
N LYS A 9 16.29 4.43 -20.46
CA LYS A 9 16.41 5.87 -20.19
C LYS A 9 15.05 6.53 -19.98
N GLN A 10 14.05 6.16 -20.80
CA GLN A 10 12.69 6.67 -20.66
C GLN A 10 12.09 6.28 -19.30
N TYR A 11 12.28 5.03 -18.90
CA TYR A 11 11.83 4.53 -17.60
C TYR A 11 12.45 5.35 -16.46
N ASN A 12 13.77 5.53 -16.48
CA ASN A 12 14.46 6.27 -15.43
C ASN A 12 14.01 7.73 -15.37
N LYS A 13 13.83 8.37 -16.51
CA LYS A 13 13.36 9.76 -16.58
C LYS A 13 11.98 9.92 -15.96
N ALA A 14 11.04 9.04 -16.33
CA ALA A 14 9.68 9.07 -15.79
C ALA A 14 9.66 8.76 -14.30
N THR A 15 10.44 7.76 -13.88
CA THR A 15 10.54 7.35 -12.48
C THR A 15 11.10 8.48 -11.61
N ASN A 16 12.13 9.15 -12.07
CA ASN A 16 12.73 10.28 -11.35
C ASN A 16 11.74 11.44 -11.19
N LYS A 17 10.98 11.76 -12.23
CA LYS A 17 9.95 12.78 -12.16
C LYS A 17 8.92 12.46 -11.08
N LEU A 18 8.46 11.22 -11.04
CA LEU A 18 7.48 10.77 -10.06
C LEU A 18 8.07 10.80 -8.65
N ALA A 19 9.29 10.31 -8.49
CA ALA A 19 9.99 10.32 -7.19
C ALA A 19 10.17 11.74 -6.66
N ASP A 20 10.54 12.68 -7.53
CA ASP A 20 10.70 14.09 -7.15
C ASP A 20 9.37 14.71 -6.70
N ALA A 21 8.27 14.36 -7.34
CA ALA A 21 6.95 14.85 -6.97
C ALA A 21 6.47 14.28 -5.63
N LEU A 22 6.79 13.02 -5.33
CA LEU A 22 6.41 12.37 -4.06
C LEU A 22 7.34 12.74 -2.89
N CYS A 23 8.62 12.98 -3.17
CA CYS A 23 9.63 13.56 -2.27
C CYS A 23 9.83 12.89 -0.90
N ARG A 24 9.66 11.57 -0.75
CA ARG A 24 9.80 10.95 0.58
C ARG A 24 10.86 9.85 0.64
N THR A 25 10.73 8.83 -0.19
CA THR A 25 11.63 7.67 -0.19
C THR A 25 11.87 7.19 -1.62
N ASN A 26 12.58 6.07 -1.77
CA ASN A 26 12.74 5.42 -3.06
C ASN A 26 11.64 4.39 -3.36
N ASN A 27 10.72 4.17 -2.42
CA ASN A 27 9.60 3.26 -2.60
C ASN A 27 8.42 3.98 -3.26
N ILE A 28 8.47 4.12 -4.56
CA ILE A 28 7.49 4.91 -5.32
C ILE A 28 6.08 4.33 -5.20
N VAL A 29 5.94 3.00 -5.28
CA VAL A 29 4.62 2.35 -5.18
C VAL A 29 3.99 2.63 -3.81
N GLY A 30 4.76 2.44 -2.74
CA GLY A 30 4.30 2.72 -1.38
C GLY A 30 3.93 4.18 -1.16
N GLU A 31 4.76 5.09 -1.66
CA GLU A 31 4.49 6.53 -1.50
C GLU A 31 3.27 6.99 -2.29
N TYR A 32 3.07 6.44 -3.49
CA TYR A 32 1.87 6.75 -4.27
C TYR A 32 0.62 6.23 -3.55
N ALA A 33 0.69 5.04 -2.98
CA ALA A 33 -0.41 4.49 -2.19
C ALA A 33 -0.73 5.35 -0.96
N GLU A 34 0.29 5.86 -0.28
CA GLU A 34 0.11 6.80 0.83
C GLU A 34 -0.55 8.10 0.37
N HIS A 35 -0.18 8.58 -0.82
CA HIS A 35 -0.79 9.76 -1.41
C HIS A 35 -2.30 9.55 -1.65
N LEU A 36 -2.67 8.41 -2.21
CA LEU A 36 -4.08 8.04 -2.41
C LEU A 36 -4.84 7.97 -1.08
N ALA A 37 -4.24 7.33 -0.09
CA ALA A 37 -4.84 7.21 1.24
C ALA A 37 -5.01 8.60 1.89
N LEU A 38 -4.01 9.46 1.77
CA LEU A 38 -4.08 10.81 2.31
C LEU A 38 -5.21 11.63 1.67
N GLN A 39 -5.38 11.50 0.36
CA GLN A 39 -6.50 12.17 -0.34
C GLN A 39 -7.85 11.70 0.17
N TYR A 40 -7.98 10.40 0.45
CA TYR A 40 -9.26 9.83 0.89
C TYR A 40 -9.55 10.12 2.37
N TYR A 41 -8.57 9.90 3.25
CA TYR A 41 -8.77 10.03 4.68
C TYR A 41 -8.56 11.45 5.19
N GLY A 42 -7.86 12.28 4.45
CA GLY A 42 -7.45 13.60 4.92
C GLY A 42 -6.42 13.50 6.04
N GLY A 43 -6.18 14.60 6.71
CA GLY A 43 -5.21 14.63 7.81
C GLY A 43 -3.79 14.85 7.33
N LYS A 44 -2.84 14.09 7.89
CA LYS A 44 -1.42 14.30 7.61
C LYS A 44 -0.65 12.99 7.56
N LEU A 45 0.45 12.99 6.79
CA LEU A 45 1.43 11.91 6.80
C LEU A 45 2.24 11.98 8.09
N LEU A 46 2.48 10.82 8.69
CA LEU A 46 3.32 10.69 9.87
C LEU A 46 4.77 10.48 9.47
N ASN A 47 5.68 10.57 10.44
CA ASN A 47 7.11 10.38 10.19
C ASN A 47 7.41 8.99 9.64
N ILE A 48 8.37 8.91 8.71
CA ILE A 48 8.75 7.67 8.05
C ILE A 48 9.35 6.67 9.03
N SER A 49 10.14 7.13 9.99
CA SER A 49 10.87 6.27 10.92
C SER A 49 10.10 6.03 12.22
N GLY A 50 10.00 4.78 12.65
CA GLY A 50 9.55 4.41 13.98
C GLY A 50 8.05 4.44 14.24
N GLN A 51 7.25 4.82 13.27
CA GLN A 51 5.79 4.84 13.40
C GLN A 51 5.18 3.58 12.83
N SER A 52 4.21 3.02 13.56
CA SER A 52 3.43 1.90 13.08
C SER A 52 2.46 2.33 11.98
N ALA A 53 1.85 3.50 12.13
CA ALA A 53 0.92 4.08 11.16
C ALA A 53 1.61 5.05 10.22
N ASP A 54 1.03 5.22 9.03
CA ASP A 54 1.55 6.10 7.98
C ASP A 54 0.82 7.44 7.93
N ILE A 55 -0.46 7.45 8.33
CA ILE A 55 -1.33 8.61 8.24
C ILE A 55 -2.14 8.74 9.53
N LYS A 56 -2.31 9.98 9.99
CA LYS A 56 -3.34 10.32 10.98
C LYS A 56 -4.44 11.03 10.22
N SER A 57 -5.61 10.41 10.13
CA SER A 57 -6.73 10.93 9.36
C SER A 57 -7.31 12.20 9.98
N LYS A 58 -8.16 12.86 9.22
CA LYS A 58 -8.88 14.06 9.68
C LYS A 58 -9.67 13.80 10.97
N ASN A 59 -10.17 12.56 11.15
CA ASN A 59 -10.93 12.15 12.34
C ASN A 59 -10.04 11.60 13.46
N GLY A 60 -8.73 11.69 13.33
CA GLY A 60 -7.79 11.19 14.33
C GLY A 60 -7.50 9.69 14.26
N LYS A 61 -8.00 8.98 13.26
CA LYS A 61 -7.71 7.56 13.07
C LYS A 61 -6.30 7.36 12.53
N LEU A 62 -5.63 6.31 13.01
CA LEU A 62 -4.32 5.93 12.54
C LEU A 62 -4.46 4.91 11.41
N ILE A 63 -3.91 5.26 10.24
CA ILE A 63 -4.03 4.46 9.02
C ILE A 63 -2.67 3.88 8.67
N LYS A 64 -2.58 2.57 8.53
CA LYS A 64 -1.43 1.87 7.98
C LYS A 64 -1.71 1.59 6.50
N VAL A 65 -0.75 1.90 5.64
CA VAL A 65 -0.91 1.73 4.19
C VAL A 65 -0.01 0.60 3.71
N LYS A 66 -0.58 -0.35 2.99
CA LYS A 66 0.16 -1.42 2.31
C LYS A 66 -0.27 -1.47 0.86
N SER A 67 0.70 -1.65 -0.02
CA SER A 67 0.45 -1.69 -1.46
C SER A 67 1.34 -2.71 -2.14
N ARG A 68 0.92 -3.16 -3.30
CA ARG A 68 1.72 -4.06 -4.11
C ARG A 68 1.24 -4.04 -5.56
N ARG A 69 2.20 -4.18 -6.50
CA ARG A 69 1.87 -4.55 -7.87
C ARG A 69 1.68 -6.05 -7.93
N ILE A 70 0.60 -6.49 -8.54
CA ILE A 70 0.29 -7.92 -8.66
C ILE A 70 0.25 -8.32 -10.12
N LYS A 71 0.54 -9.59 -10.37
CA LYS A 71 0.42 -10.18 -11.72
C LYS A 71 -0.93 -10.85 -11.82
N SER A 72 -1.81 -10.28 -12.66
CA SER A 72 -3.10 -10.89 -12.95
C SER A 72 -3.91 -11.13 -11.67
N SER A 73 -4.53 -12.32 -11.53
CA SER A 73 -5.39 -12.68 -10.40
C SER A 73 -4.65 -13.40 -9.28
N SER A 74 -3.32 -13.48 -9.32
CA SER A 74 -2.57 -14.20 -8.31
C SER A 74 -2.55 -13.45 -6.97
N SER A 75 -2.57 -14.19 -5.86
CA SER A 75 -2.38 -13.62 -4.54
C SER A 75 -0.91 -13.22 -4.35
N ALA A 76 -0.67 -12.26 -3.47
CA ALA A 76 0.66 -11.78 -3.15
C ALA A 76 0.78 -11.55 -1.65
N GLN A 77 2.01 -11.47 -1.17
CA GLN A 77 2.26 -11.13 0.22
C GLN A 77 2.50 -9.63 0.34
N LEU A 78 1.85 -9.01 1.29
CA LEU A 78 2.13 -7.62 1.65
C LEU A 78 3.41 -7.57 2.48
N ASN A 79 4.09 -6.42 2.47
CA ASN A 79 5.27 -6.24 3.30
C ASN A 79 4.94 -6.42 4.78
N ILE A 80 5.96 -6.77 5.56
CA ILE A 80 5.84 -7.10 6.98
C ILE A 80 5.14 -6.00 7.78
N ILE A 81 4.25 -6.42 8.68
CA ILE A 81 3.61 -5.57 9.67
C ILE A 81 4.27 -5.86 11.02
N ARG A 82 4.95 -4.88 11.58
CA ARG A 82 5.74 -5.10 12.82
C ARG A 82 4.96 -4.85 14.10
N SER A 83 3.88 -4.08 14.02
CA SER A 83 3.00 -3.85 15.15
C SER A 83 1.58 -3.58 14.68
N TRP A 84 0.63 -3.67 15.60
CA TRP A 84 -0.78 -3.45 15.32
C TRP A 84 -1.26 -2.10 15.89
N ASP A 85 -0.34 -1.15 16.03
CA ASP A 85 -0.62 0.18 16.60
C ASP A 85 -1.23 1.11 15.56
N PHE A 86 -2.35 0.71 14.98
CA PHE A 86 -3.13 1.48 14.02
C PHE A 86 -4.60 1.05 14.11
N ASP A 87 -5.48 1.88 13.58
CA ASP A 87 -6.92 1.61 13.59
C ASP A 87 -7.39 0.92 12.32
N ILE A 88 -6.82 1.30 11.20
CA ILE A 88 -7.24 0.85 9.87
C ILE A 88 -6.02 0.47 9.05
N LEU A 89 -6.13 -0.65 8.33
CA LEU A 89 -5.19 -1.01 7.28
C LEU A 89 -5.82 -0.66 5.94
N PHE A 90 -5.20 0.24 5.19
CA PHE A 90 -5.58 0.55 3.81
C PHE A 90 -4.69 -0.27 2.89
N VAL A 91 -5.31 -1.11 2.06
CA VAL A 91 -4.59 -1.95 1.10
C VAL A 91 -4.98 -1.54 -0.31
N VAL A 92 -3.99 -1.31 -1.15
CA VAL A 92 -4.22 -1.05 -2.57
C VAL A 92 -3.32 -1.94 -3.42
N LEU A 93 -3.92 -2.60 -4.39
CA LEU A 93 -3.22 -3.47 -5.32
C LEU A 93 -3.29 -2.85 -6.71
N PHE A 94 -2.13 -2.76 -7.36
CA PHE A 94 -2.00 -2.22 -8.71
C PHE A 94 -1.67 -3.34 -9.70
N ASP A 95 -2.11 -3.18 -10.93
CA ASP A 95 -1.67 -4.04 -12.02
C ASP A 95 -0.34 -3.55 -12.60
N ARG A 96 0.09 -4.20 -13.67
CA ARG A 96 1.34 -3.85 -14.38
C ARG A 96 1.36 -2.41 -14.89
N ASN A 97 0.21 -1.88 -15.27
CA ASN A 97 0.10 -0.52 -15.83
C ASN A 97 -0.04 0.55 -14.73
N GLY A 98 -0.11 0.15 -13.48
CA GLY A 98 -0.33 1.06 -12.36
C GLY A 98 -1.81 1.35 -12.10
N ASP A 99 -2.73 0.65 -12.76
CA ASP A 99 -4.15 0.80 -12.50
C ASP A 99 -4.53 0.05 -11.22
N ILE A 100 -5.52 0.56 -10.52
CA ILE A 100 -5.99 -0.04 -9.27
C ILE A 100 -6.87 -1.24 -9.58
N VAL A 101 -6.42 -2.41 -9.13
CA VAL A 101 -7.18 -3.67 -9.24
C VAL A 101 -8.12 -3.81 -8.06
N LYS A 102 -7.64 -3.46 -6.88
CA LYS A 102 -8.41 -3.58 -5.64
C LYS A 102 -7.91 -2.56 -4.63
N ALA A 103 -8.83 -1.89 -3.95
CA ALA A 103 -8.52 -1.04 -2.82
C ALA A 103 -9.54 -1.32 -1.72
N ILE A 104 -9.05 -1.59 -0.50
CA ILE A 104 -9.91 -1.95 0.63
C ILE A 104 -9.47 -1.24 1.90
N GLN A 105 -10.44 -0.97 2.74
CA GLN A 105 -10.24 -0.51 4.10
C GLN A 105 -10.52 -1.68 5.03
N VAL A 106 -9.53 -2.06 5.83
CA VAL A 106 -9.58 -3.23 6.71
C VAL A 106 -9.48 -2.77 8.16
N PRO A 107 -10.46 -3.09 9.02
CA PRO A 107 -10.30 -2.84 10.46
C PRO A 107 -9.07 -3.57 11.00
N MET A 108 -8.36 -2.96 11.94
CA MET A 108 -7.14 -3.57 12.50
C MET A 108 -7.38 -4.98 13.02
N GLU A 109 -8.50 -5.22 13.70
CA GLU A 109 -8.84 -6.53 14.26
C GLU A 109 -8.96 -7.59 13.17
N VAL A 110 -9.53 -7.21 12.02
CA VAL A 110 -9.67 -8.11 10.86
C VAL A 110 -8.30 -8.38 10.25
N ALA A 111 -7.49 -7.34 10.06
CA ALA A 111 -6.13 -7.49 9.54
C ALA A 111 -5.31 -8.44 10.40
N LYS A 112 -5.43 -8.32 11.72
CA LYS A 112 -4.71 -9.15 12.68
C LYS A 112 -5.09 -10.63 12.56
N GLU A 113 -6.34 -10.94 12.27
CA GLU A 113 -6.79 -12.33 12.07
C GLU A 113 -6.11 -12.98 10.86
N TYR A 114 -5.83 -12.20 9.81
CA TYR A 114 -5.18 -12.71 8.60
C TYR A 114 -3.66 -12.67 8.66
N GLY A 115 -3.09 -11.98 9.64
CA GLY A 115 -1.65 -11.88 9.80
C GLY A 115 -1.04 -13.18 10.29
N LYS A 116 0.01 -13.65 9.60
CA LYS A 116 0.79 -14.82 10.02
C LYS A 116 2.14 -14.39 10.50
N ALA A 117 2.56 -14.89 11.66
CA ALA A 117 3.85 -14.57 12.24
C ALA A 117 5.00 -15.00 11.32
N ASN A 118 5.96 -14.12 11.13
CA ASN A 118 7.18 -14.38 10.40
C ASN A 118 8.35 -14.14 11.36
N LYS A 119 8.97 -15.22 11.83
CA LYS A 119 10.04 -15.17 12.84
C LYS A 119 11.30 -14.46 12.33
N HIS A 120 11.63 -14.64 11.05
CA HIS A 120 12.84 -14.06 10.47
C HIS A 120 12.76 -12.53 10.39
N GLN A 121 11.59 -12.00 10.05
CA GLN A 121 11.39 -10.56 9.89
C GLN A 121 10.79 -9.91 11.14
N ARG A 122 10.51 -10.68 12.17
CA ARG A 122 9.95 -10.20 13.46
C ARG A 122 8.68 -9.38 13.27
N GLY A 123 7.69 -9.97 12.59
CA GLY A 123 6.42 -9.32 12.36
C GLY A 123 5.42 -10.28 11.76
N TYR A 124 4.43 -9.72 11.07
CA TYR A 124 3.31 -10.48 10.52
C TYR A 124 3.17 -10.21 9.04
N VAL A 125 2.80 -11.23 8.27
CA VAL A 125 2.60 -11.13 6.84
C VAL A 125 1.14 -11.45 6.53
N ILE A 126 0.51 -10.61 5.70
CA ILE A 126 -0.82 -10.85 5.17
C ILE A 126 -0.70 -11.22 3.70
N THR A 127 -1.32 -12.34 3.31
CA THR A 127 -1.43 -12.73 1.91
C THR A 127 -2.77 -12.23 1.35
N THR A 128 -2.74 -11.64 0.16
CA THR A 128 -3.93 -11.05 -0.46
C THR A 128 -4.79 -12.12 -1.13
N THR A 129 -5.29 -13.05 -0.33
CA THR A 129 -6.23 -14.09 -0.78
C THR A 129 -7.58 -13.49 -1.08
N GLN A 130 -8.41 -14.18 -1.85
CA GLN A 130 -9.78 -13.74 -2.09
C GLN A 130 -10.58 -13.64 -0.79
N ALA A 131 -10.34 -14.54 0.15
CA ALA A 131 -10.99 -14.48 1.46
C ALA A 131 -10.66 -13.18 2.20
N PHE A 132 -9.41 -12.76 2.19
CA PHE A 132 -8.99 -11.50 2.80
C PHE A 132 -9.59 -10.29 2.07
N LEU A 133 -9.42 -10.25 0.74
CA LEU A 133 -9.85 -9.10 -0.07
C LEU A 133 -11.38 -8.89 -0.04
N ASN A 134 -12.13 -9.98 0.06
CA ASN A 134 -13.60 -9.95 0.01
C ASN A 134 -14.26 -10.17 1.38
N ASP A 135 -13.51 -10.09 2.46
CA ASP A 135 -14.08 -10.19 3.80
C ASP A 135 -15.15 -9.12 3.98
N LYS A 136 -16.32 -9.51 4.46
CA LYS A 136 -17.50 -8.62 4.57
C LYS A 136 -17.29 -7.47 5.55
N ARG A 137 -16.35 -7.59 6.46
CA ARG A 137 -16.03 -6.56 7.44
C ARG A 137 -15.16 -5.45 6.83
N ASN A 138 -14.59 -5.68 5.66
CA ASN A 138 -13.82 -4.68 4.92
C ASN A 138 -14.75 -3.75 4.15
N LYS A 139 -14.29 -2.53 3.92
CA LYS A 139 -14.96 -1.60 3.00
C LYS A 139 -14.22 -1.62 1.67
N ASP A 140 -14.94 -1.90 0.60
CA ASP A 140 -14.37 -1.88 -0.76
C ASP A 140 -14.32 -0.43 -1.25
N LEU A 141 -13.11 0.05 -1.54
CA LEU A 141 -12.87 1.40 -2.03
C LEU A 141 -12.39 1.42 -3.48
N THR A 142 -12.43 0.28 -4.16
CA THR A 142 -11.86 0.16 -5.50
C THR A 142 -12.41 1.20 -6.48
N THR A 143 -13.73 1.38 -6.51
CA THR A 143 -14.35 2.35 -7.43
C THR A 143 -14.14 3.79 -7.01
N THR A 144 -13.80 4.06 -5.76
CA THR A 144 -13.53 5.41 -5.25
C THR A 144 -12.31 6.03 -5.94
N PHE A 145 -11.33 5.21 -6.30
CA PHE A 145 -10.07 5.65 -6.89
C PHE A 145 -9.98 5.38 -8.40
N ALA A 146 -10.97 4.71 -8.95
CA ALA A 146 -10.97 4.36 -10.38
C ALA A 146 -11.21 5.58 -11.27
#